data_caf0f75edf26a8fd7e1f20cbfb2e05ec
#
_entry.id   caf0f75edf26a8fd7e1f20cbfb2e05ec
#
_cell.length_a   1.000
_cell.length_b   1.000
_cell.length_c   1.000
_cell.angle_alpha   90.00
_cell.angle_beta   90.00
_cell.angle_gamma   90.00
#
_symmetry.space_group_name_H-M   'P 1'
#
loop_
_entity.id
_entity.type
_entity.pdbx_description
1 polymer ?
#
loop_
_entity_poly.entity_id
_entity_poly.type
_entity_poly.pdbx_seq_one_letter_code
_entity_poly.pdbx_strand_id
1 'polypeptide(L)'
;EVQYITVEAAQQGRTEISLKGKIRTILLPSKLCKKLLKYAKKQKTVSGKIFLTRNGTGLSRKQIWAEMKAICRAAGVACSKVFPHNLRHLFAQTFYRVTHDVAKLADLLGHSSIETTRIYLLSTGSEHEMLINKLKLII
;
A
#
# COMPACT_ATOMS: atom_id res chain seq x y z
N GLU A 1 1.19 0.09 8.80
CA GLU A 1 0.29 -1.07 8.56
C GLU A 1 1.10 -2.39 8.56
N VAL A 2 2.22 -2.48 7.81
CA VAL A 2 3.02 -3.72 7.67
C VAL A 2 3.37 -4.38 9.02
N GLN A 3 3.74 -3.60 10.03
CA GLN A 3 4.08 -4.10 11.36
C GLN A 3 2.93 -4.82 12.11
N TYR A 4 1.69 -4.69 11.64
CA TYR A 4 0.50 -5.29 12.25
C TYR A 4 0.00 -6.53 11.49
N ILE A 5 0.65 -6.90 10.38
CA ILE A 5 0.25 -8.08 9.61
C ILE A 5 0.67 -9.33 10.37
N THR A 6 -0.31 -10.19 10.64
CA THR A 6 -0.13 -11.45 11.38
C THR A 6 -0.32 -12.66 10.47
N VAL A 7 0.05 -13.84 10.95
CA VAL A 7 -0.19 -15.11 10.26
C VAL A 7 -1.69 -15.34 10.05
N GLU A 8 -2.49 -15.05 11.08
CA GLU A 8 -3.95 -15.17 11.06
C GLU A 8 -4.57 -14.23 10.02
N ALA A 9 -4.08 -12.98 9.95
CA ALA A 9 -4.50 -12.02 8.93
C ALA A 9 -4.21 -12.52 7.51
N ALA A 10 -3.03 -13.13 7.30
CA ALA A 10 -2.66 -13.71 6.02
C ALA A 10 -3.48 -14.97 5.66
N GLN A 11 -3.94 -15.73 6.64
CA GLN A 11 -4.86 -16.87 6.44
C GLN A 11 -6.26 -16.41 6.07
N GLN A 12 -6.76 -15.35 6.70
CA GLN A 12 -8.10 -14.79 6.48
C GLN A 12 -8.19 -13.88 5.25
N GLY A 13 -7.06 -13.40 4.73
CA GLY A 13 -7.03 -12.43 3.63
C GLY A 13 -7.41 -10.99 4.03
N ARG A 14 -7.59 -10.74 5.32
CA ARG A 14 -7.94 -9.42 5.86
C ARG A 14 -7.48 -9.26 7.30
N THR A 15 -7.34 -8.04 7.74
CA THR A 15 -7.11 -7.70 9.15
C THR A 15 -7.73 -6.35 9.47
N GLU A 16 -8.05 -6.14 10.73
CA GLU A 16 -8.46 -4.85 11.25
C GLU A 16 -7.34 -4.25 12.09
N ILE A 17 -7.07 -3.00 11.84
CA ILE A 17 -6.11 -2.24 12.65
C ILE A 17 -6.79 -1.02 13.24
N SER A 18 -6.51 -0.76 14.50
CA SER A 18 -6.93 0.48 15.18
C SER A 18 -5.74 1.45 15.21
N LEU A 19 -5.91 2.59 14.56
CA LEU A 19 -4.90 3.66 14.55
C LEU A 19 -5.58 4.99 14.88
N LYS A 20 -5.13 5.64 15.95
CA LYS A 20 -5.65 6.93 16.42
C LYS A 20 -7.18 6.91 16.62
N GLY A 21 -7.69 5.85 17.23
CA GLY A 21 -9.13 5.69 17.52
C GLY A 21 -10.00 5.34 16.31
N LYS A 22 -9.43 5.16 15.11
CA LYS A 22 -10.16 4.70 13.92
C LYS A 22 -9.82 3.25 13.62
N ILE A 23 -10.85 2.43 13.48
CA ILE A 23 -10.73 1.05 13.00
C ILE A 23 -10.72 1.06 11.48
N ARG A 24 -9.80 0.31 10.91
CA ARG A 24 -9.65 0.20 9.47
C ARG A 24 -9.41 -1.24 9.06
N THR A 25 -10.19 -1.72 8.11
CA THR A 25 -9.99 -3.03 7.49
C THR A 25 -8.95 -2.92 6.39
N ILE A 26 -7.95 -3.79 6.44
CA ILE A 26 -6.94 -3.96 5.39
C ILE A 26 -7.25 -5.28 4.67
N LEU A 27 -7.42 -5.20 3.35
CA LEU A 27 -7.60 -6.35 2.50
C LEU A 27 -6.25 -6.82 1.96
N LEU A 28 -5.99 -8.11 2.03
CA LEU A 28 -4.77 -8.74 1.55
C LEU A 28 -5.09 -9.59 0.31
N PRO A 29 -4.54 -9.25 -0.86
CA PRO A 29 -4.73 -10.07 -2.06
C PRO A 29 -4.24 -11.51 -1.85
N SER A 30 -4.96 -12.49 -2.38
CA SER A 30 -4.67 -13.93 -2.18
C SER A 30 -3.24 -14.32 -2.57
N LYS A 31 -2.70 -13.72 -3.62
CA LYS A 31 -1.31 -13.93 -4.05
C LYS A 31 -0.30 -13.41 -3.00
N LEU A 32 -0.63 -12.29 -2.35
CA LEU A 32 0.19 -11.75 -1.25
C LEU A 32 0.09 -12.65 -0.01
N CYS A 33 -1.11 -13.10 0.35
CA CYS A 33 -1.32 -14.04 1.47
C CYS A 33 -0.47 -15.30 1.32
N LYS A 34 -0.47 -15.92 0.14
CA LYS A 34 0.37 -17.10 -0.15
C LYS A 34 1.86 -16.81 0.06
N LYS A 35 2.36 -15.64 -0.38
CA LYS A 35 3.75 -15.24 -0.17
C LYS A 35 4.06 -15.00 1.32
N LEU A 36 3.17 -14.34 2.04
CA LEU A 36 3.33 -14.06 3.48
C LEU A 36 3.37 -15.36 4.30
N LEU A 37 2.46 -16.30 4.04
CA LEU A 37 2.42 -17.59 4.72
C LEU A 37 3.66 -18.45 4.40
N LYS A 38 4.13 -18.45 3.14
CA LYS A 38 5.39 -19.10 2.77
C LYS A 38 6.58 -18.50 3.52
N TYR A 39 6.63 -17.18 3.64
CA TYR A 39 7.66 -16.49 4.40
C TYR A 39 7.59 -16.83 5.88
N ALA A 40 6.40 -16.74 6.52
CA ALA A 40 6.20 -17.10 7.92
C ALA A 40 6.66 -18.53 8.22
N LYS A 41 6.31 -19.51 7.35
CA LYS A 41 6.77 -20.90 7.46
C LYS A 41 8.30 -21.01 7.42
N LYS A 42 8.95 -20.26 6.50
CA LYS A 42 10.43 -20.24 6.41
C LYS A 42 11.08 -19.67 7.68
N GLN A 43 10.43 -18.67 8.29
CA GLN A 43 10.89 -18.06 9.55
C GLN A 43 10.44 -18.84 10.79
N LYS A 44 9.75 -19.96 10.63
CA LYS A 44 9.16 -20.76 11.73
C LYS A 44 8.19 -19.98 12.61
N THR A 45 7.55 -18.94 12.04
CA THR A 45 6.52 -18.14 12.72
C THR A 45 5.17 -18.81 12.53
N VAL A 46 4.61 -19.38 13.59
CA VAL A 46 3.35 -20.16 13.55
C VAL A 46 2.14 -19.26 13.76
N SER A 47 2.26 -18.21 14.56
CA SER A 47 1.16 -17.29 14.92
C SER A 47 1.68 -15.88 15.21
N GLY A 48 0.78 -14.91 15.25
CA GLY A 48 1.12 -13.53 15.56
C GLY A 48 1.83 -12.80 14.41
N LYS A 49 2.61 -11.78 14.73
CA LYS A 49 3.26 -10.90 13.73
C LYS A 49 4.23 -11.68 12.84
N ILE A 50 4.09 -11.47 11.53
CA ILE A 50 4.95 -12.13 10.53
C ILE A 50 6.36 -11.52 10.49
N PHE A 51 6.45 -10.19 10.62
CA PHE A 51 7.72 -9.47 10.48
C PHE A 51 8.31 -9.21 11.86
N LEU A 52 9.32 -10.00 12.20
CA LEU A 52 9.99 -9.97 13.49
C LEU A 52 11.45 -9.58 13.34
N THR A 53 12.00 -8.94 14.36
CA THR A 53 13.43 -8.76 14.55
C THR A 53 14.08 -10.08 14.95
N ARG A 54 15.43 -10.14 14.97
CA ARG A 54 16.18 -11.29 15.49
C ARG A 54 15.80 -11.65 16.94
N ASN A 55 15.35 -10.67 17.72
CA ASN A 55 14.95 -10.86 19.11
C ASN A 55 13.46 -11.21 19.27
N GLY A 56 12.76 -11.55 18.18
CA GLY A 56 11.34 -11.94 18.22
C GLY A 56 10.36 -10.78 18.42
N THR A 57 10.81 -9.53 18.43
CA THR A 57 9.93 -8.36 18.53
C THR A 57 9.48 -7.90 17.14
N GLY A 58 8.29 -7.29 17.04
CA GLY A 58 7.80 -6.75 15.77
C GLY A 58 8.69 -5.61 15.24
N LEU A 59 8.84 -5.53 13.92
CA LEU A 59 9.62 -4.48 13.27
C LEU A 59 9.05 -3.08 13.58
N SER A 60 9.93 -2.16 13.91
CA SER A 60 9.60 -0.73 14.04
C SER A 60 9.52 -0.04 12.67
N ARG A 61 8.85 1.12 12.62
CA ARG A 61 8.83 1.96 11.40
C ARG A 61 10.22 2.33 10.91
N LYS A 62 11.13 2.62 11.85
CA LYS A 62 12.53 2.99 11.54
C LYS A 62 13.28 1.84 10.88
N GLN A 63 13.09 0.61 11.38
CA GLN A 63 13.70 -0.59 10.78
C GLN A 63 13.15 -0.88 9.37
N ILE A 64 11.82 -0.83 9.19
CA ILE A 64 11.20 -1.00 7.86
C ILE A 64 11.76 0.02 6.86
N TRP A 65 11.90 1.27 7.29
CA TRP A 65 12.47 2.33 6.45
C TRP A 65 13.94 2.05 6.09
N ALA A 66 14.75 1.64 7.06
CA ALA A 66 16.17 1.31 6.86
C ALA A 66 16.35 0.13 5.88
N GLU A 67 15.55 -0.93 6.04
CA GLU A 67 15.55 -2.08 5.13
C GLU A 67 15.13 -1.71 3.71
N MET A 68 14.10 -0.87 3.55
CA MET A 68 13.72 -0.34 2.23
C MET A 68 14.89 0.39 1.57
N LYS A 69 15.62 1.22 2.30
CA LYS A 69 16.78 1.95 1.76
C LYS A 69 17.93 1.00 1.40
N ALA A 70 18.15 -0.06 2.17
CA ALA A 70 19.15 -1.07 1.85
C ALA A 70 18.81 -1.82 0.55
N ILE A 71 17.55 -2.23 0.38
CA ILE A 71 17.05 -2.90 -0.84
C ILE A 71 17.21 -1.97 -2.06
N CYS A 72 16.87 -0.68 -1.94
CA CYS A 72 17.00 0.28 -3.03
C CYS A 72 18.45 0.41 -3.51
N ARG A 73 19.39 0.47 -2.57
CA ARG A 73 20.84 0.52 -2.91
C ARG A 73 21.29 -0.74 -3.64
N ALA A 74 20.88 -1.92 -3.14
CA ALA A 74 21.22 -3.20 -3.77
C ALA A 74 20.60 -3.34 -5.18
N ALA A 75 19.44 -2.73 -5.42
CA ALA A 75 18.74 -2.75 -6.70
C ALA A 75 19.18 -1.62 -7.67
N GLY A 76 20.12 -0.76 -7.30
CA GLY A 76 20.54 0.38 -8.12
C GLY A 76 19.46 1.45 -8.32
N VAL A 77 18.45 1.51 -7.43
CA VAL A 77 17.34 2.45 -7.53
C VAL A 77 17.61 3.68 -6.65
N ALA A 78 17.26 4.87 -7.15
CA ALA A 78 17.42 6.11 -6.41
C ALA A 78 16.65 6.07 -5.08
N CYS A 79 17.39 6.01 -3.97
CA CYS A 79 16.80 5.87 -2.63
C CYS A 79 15.90 7.04 -2.23
N SER A 80 16.10 8.23 -2.80
CA SER A 80 15.27 9.41 -2.58
C SER A 80 13.83 9.23 -3.05
N LYS A 81 13.61 8.40 -4.08
CA LYS A 81 12.29 8.15 -4.67
C LYS A 81 11.54 6.97 -4.05
N VAL A 82 12.21 6.12 -3.25
CA VAL A 82 11.59 4.93 -2.67
C VAL A 82 11.37 5.11 -1.17
N PHE A 83 10.12 5.39 -0.81
CA PHE A 83 9.65 5.49 0.56
C PHE A 83 8.16 5.16 0.64
N PRO A 84 7.63 4.80 1.82
CA PRO A 84 6.26 4.27 1.96
C PRO A 84 5.18 5.16 1.33
N HIS A 85 5.35 6.48 1.40
CA HIS A 85 4.38 7.41 0.83
C HIS A 85 4.35 7.36 -0.72
N ASN A 86 5.51 7.22 -1.37
CA ASN A 86 5.57 7.04 -2.83
C ASN A 86 4.98 5.71 -3.28
N LEU A 87 5.15 4.64 -2.51
CA LEU A 87 4.47 3.37 -2.80
C LEU A 87 2.95 3.51 -2.67
N ARG A 88 2.48 4.31 -1.71
CA ARG A 88 1.06 4.63 -1.57
C ARG A 88 0.56 5.46 -2.76
N HIS A 89 1.32 6.43 -3.25
CA HIS A 89 1.01 7.16 -4.47
C HIS A 89 0.91 6.24 -5.69
N LEU A 90 1.88 5.37 -5.88
CA LEU A 90 1.88 4.39 -6.97
C LEU A 90 0.63 3.50 -6.91
N PHE A 91 0.28 3.00 -5.73
CA PHE A 91 -0.94 2.22 -5.54
C PHE A 91 -2.18 3.04 -5.92
N ALA A 92 -2.29 4.28 -5.42
CA ALA A 92 -3.43 5.15 -5.68
C ALA A 92 -3.61 5.41 -7.18
N GLN A 93 -2.54 5.77 -7.88
CA GLN A 93 -2.56 6.02 -9.32
C GLN A 93 -2.92 4.75 -10.11
N THR A 94 -2.32 3.61 -9.76
CA THR A 94 -2.59 2.34 -10.44
C THR A 94 -4.03 1.88 -10.23
N PHE A 95 -4.54 1.98 -9.01
CA PHE A 95 -5.93 1.64 -8.69
C PHE A 95 -6.91 2.55 -9.46
N TYR A 96 -6.68 3.85 -9.43
CA TYR A 96 -7.54 4.80 -10.12
C TYR A 96 -7.56 4.61 -11.63
N ARG A 97 -6.43 4.31 -12.26
CA ARG A 97 -6.36 4.01 -13.71
C ARG A 97 -7.25 2.82 -14.11
N VAL A 98 -7.43 1.87 -13.21
CA VAL A 98 -8.25 0.67 -13.47
C VAL A 98 -9.72 0.91 -13.16
N THR A 99 -10.02 1.62 -12.09
CA THR A 99 -11.39 1.72 -11.57
C THR A 99 -12.08 3.03 -11.88
N HIS A 100 -11.32 4.10 -12.08
CA HIS A 100 -11.80 5.48 -12.20
C HIS A 100 -12.71 5.92 -11.04
N ASP A 101 -12.62 5.25 -9.88
CA ASP A 101 -13.47 5.46 -8.70
C ASP A 101 -12.65 6.04 -7.54
N VAL A 102 -12.73 7.36 -7.39
CA VAL A 102 -12.00 8.07 -6.33
C VAL A 102 -12.60 7.82 -4.93
N ALA A 103 -13.90 7.53 -4.84
CA ALA A 103 -14.54 7.25 -3.57
C ALA A 103 -14.07 5.92 -3.00
N LYS A 104 -14.09 4.84 -3.80
CA LYS A 104 -13.52 3.56 -3.40
C LYS A 104 -12.04 3.64 -3.06
N LEU A 105 -11.28 4.45 -3.80
CA LEU A 105 -9.87 4.67 -3.49
C LEU A 105 -9.70 5.36 -2.13
N ALA A 106 -10.52 6.37 -1.82
CA ALA A 106 -10.49 7.06 -0.53
C ALA A 106 -10.76 6.09 0.63
N ASP A 107 -11.76 5.23 0.48
CA ASP A 107 -12.11 4.19 1.46
C ASP A 107 -10.94 3.21 1.66
N LEU A 108 -10.36 2.69 0.60
CA LEU A 108 -9.20 1.79 0.66
C LEU A 108 -7.98 2.44 1.32
N LEU A 109 -7.76 3.72 1.05
CA LEU A 109 -6.67 4.47 1.67
C LEU A 109 -7.01 4.91 3.11
N GLY A 110 -8.27 4.80 3.54
CA GLY A 110 -8.76 5.23 4.85
C GLY A 110 -8.69 6.75 5.02
N HIS A 111 -8.95 7.48 3.96
CA HIS A 111 -9.05 8.94 4.01
C HIS A 111 -10.45 9.35 4.47
N SER A 112 -10.52 10.29 5.38
CA SER A 112 -11.81 10.86 5.84
C SER A 112 -12.39 11.87 4.85
N SER A 113 -11.62 12.27 3.82
CA SER A 113 -12.02 13.21 2.79
C SER A 113 -11.50 12.77 1.43
N ILE A 114 -12.35 12.84 0.42
CA ILE A 114 -12.01 12.59 -0.99
C ILE A 114 -10.95 13.59 -1.48
N GLU A 115 -10.97 14.83 -0.99
CA GLU A 115 -9.99 15.86 -1.34
C GLU A 115 -8.55 15.40 -1.05
N THR A 116 -8.35 14.73 0.08
CA THR A 116 -7.04 14.13 0.42
C THR A 116 -6.61 13.09 -0.61
N THR A 117 -7.54 12.40 -1.23
CA THR A 117 -7.26 11.39 -2.26
C THR A 117 -6.97 12.05 -3.61
N ARG A 118 -7.65 13.13 -3.95
CA ARG A 118 -7.45 13.86 -5.22
C ARG A 118 -6.01 14.34 -5.40
N ILE A 119 -5.32 14.69 -4.31
CA ILE A 119 -3.91 15.11 -4.36
C ILE A 119 -3.02 14.04 -5.02
N TYR A 120 -3.36 12.77 -4.87
CA TYR A 120 -2.63 11.64 -5.49
C TYR A 120 -2.96 11.46 -6.99
N LEU A 121 -4.04 12.07 -7.44
CA LEU A 121 -4.62 11.86 -8.77
C LEU A 121 -4.52 13.11 -9.65
N LEU A 122 -3.80 14.14 -9.20
CA LEU A 122 -3.59 15.35 -10.00
C LEU A 122 -3.02 14.95 -11.35
N SER A 123 -3.90 14.95 -12.35
CA SER A 123 -3.54 14.76 -13.75
C SER A 123 -2.89 16.03 -14.28
N THR A 124 -1.97 15.86 -15.19
CA THR A 124 -1.39 17.01 -15.92
C THR A 124 -2.42 17.58 -16.89
N GLY A 125 -2.35 18.88 -17.17
CA GLY A 125 -3.25 19.53 -18.15
C GLY A 125 -3.35 18.80 -19.48
N SER A 126 -2.27 18.15 -19.93
CA SER A 126 -2.23 17.31 -21.13
C SER A 126 -3.15 16.08 -21.08
N GLU A 127 -3.35 15.46 -19.91
CA GLU A 127 -4.31 14.35 -19.78
C GLU A 127 -5.76 14.85 -19.92
N HIS A 128 -6.07 16.02 -19.36
CA HIS A 128 -7.39 16.64 -19.52
C HIS A 128 -7.66 17.01 -20.98
N GLU A 129 -6.68 17.57 -21.67
CA GLU A 129 -6.78 17.90 -23.09
C GLU A 129 -7.05 16.67 -23.95
N MET A 130 -6.31 15.57 -23.73
CA MET A 130 -6.57 14.30 -24.41
C MET A 130 -7.98 13.77 -24.19
N LEU A 131 -8.50 13.88 -22.95
CA LEU A 131 -9.85 13.43 -22.62
C LEU A 131 -10.91 14.29 -23.30
N ILE A 132 -10.74 15.62 -23.31
CA ILE A 132 -11.64 16.55 -23.99
C ILE A 132 -11.69 16.25 -25.50
N ASN A 133 -10.54 16.02 -26.12
CA ASN A 133 -10.46 15.68 -27.53
C ASN A 133 -11.15 14.35 -27.88
N LYS A 134 -11.15 13.38 -26.94
CA LYS A 134 -11.86 12.10 -27.09
C LYS A 134 -13.38 12.24 -27.03
N LEU A 135 -13.91 13.29 -26.41
CA LEU A 135 -15.35 13.49 -26.27
C LEU A 135 -16.04 13.79 -27.62
N LYS A 136 -15.28 14.23 -28.64
CA LYS A 136 -15.83 14.54 -29.99
C LYS A 136 -17.08 15.44 -29.96
N LEU A 137 -17.11 16.39 -29.03
CA LEU A 137 -18.27 17.29 -28.85
C LEU A 137 -18.25 18.46 -29.83
N ILE A 138 -17.14 18.68 -30.52
CA ILE A 138 -16.99 19.72 -31.56
C ILE A 138 -17.00 18.99 -32.89
N ILE A 139 -17.95 19.32 -33.74
CA ILE A 139 -18.12 18.82 -35.11
C ILE A 139 -17.37 19.75 -36.04
#